data_ba5e888f5808a4c7777edcaa6c99d709
#
_entry.id   ba5e888f5808a4c7777edcaa6c99d709
#
_cell.length_a   1.000
_cell.length_b   1.000
_cell.length_c   1.000
_cell.angle_alpha   90.00
_cell.angle_beta   90.00
_cell.angle_gamma   90.00
#
_symmetry.space_group_name_H-M   'P 1'
#
loop_
_entity.id
_entity.type
_entity.pdbx_description
1 polymer ?
#
loop_
_entity_poly.entity_id
_entity_poly.type
_entity_poly.pdbx_seq_one_letter_code
_entity_poly.pdbx_strand_id
1 'polypeptide(L)'
;LTDIYLYGMTLLSSSYVLAGDFPELDTYGEIRENYTLPGGETGTCAVVLRSLGCSVKIDGNWQGTETYGRLMEYMGRAGVDASRLYLDETFEGLQDVVLIDRHSRTAFGKFQAYFGDAVKRWSEPRREDVEDAAVVGIDPFFFAQSTQAARYCRELGKKYVTIDCRHDSELNAFAEVNAVSNEFINQNYPGEDIRELHRRYTDATGGLVIFTFGVKNLLYGRRGQEPKSFSPYKVEAVSTLGAGDTFKAGAVYAVFKDMDDLGVVRFASAAAASACSEYPIYLKPPTLEKIERIISSR
;
A
#
# COMPACT_ATOMS: atom_id res chain seq x y z
N LEU A 1 4.94 20.43 10.99
CA LEU A 1 4.93 19.98 9.58
C LEU A 1 5.17 18.48 9.54
N THR A 2 4.30 17.77 8.87
CA THR A 2 4.37 16.32 8.66
C THR A 2 4.97 16.04 7.29
N ASP A 3 5.93 15.12 7.16
CA ASP A 3 6.45 14.78 5.84
C ASP A 3 5.36 14.10 5.00
N ILE A 4 4.69 13.10 5.59
CA ILE A 4 3.73 12.26 4.89
C ILE A 4 2.41 12.13 5.67
N TYR A 5 1.30 12.43 5.02
CA TYR A 5 -0.05 12.08 5.48
C TYR A 5 -0.57 10.89 4.67
N LEU A 6 -1.05 9.86 5.34
CA LEU A 6 -1.64 8.68 4.71
C LEU A 6 -3.12 8.60 5.08
N TYR A 7 -3.97 8.53 4.06
CA TYR A 7 -5.39 8.32 4.21
C TYR A 7 -5.81 7.00 3.60
N GLY A 8 -6.16 6.02 4.44
CA GLY A 8 -6.49 4.70 3.95
C GLY A 8 -6.64 3.64 5.04
N MET A 9 -6.53 2.37 4.65
CA MET A 9 -6.85 1.24 5.49
C MET A 9 -5.71 0.84 6.43
N THR A 10 -6.04 0.76 7.72
CA THR A 10 -5.17 0.21 8.77
C THR A 10 -5.94 -0.84 9.56
N LEU A 11 -5.40 -2.04 9.71
CA LEU A 11 -6.03 -3.15 10.39
C LEU A 11 -5.02 -4.00 11.19
N LEU A 12 -5.50 -4.94 11.99
CA LEU A 12 -4.66 -6.01 12.53
C LEU A 12 -4.70 -7.21 11.60
N SER A 13 -3.52 -7.65 11.15
CA SER A 13 -3.34 -8.84 10.32
C SER A 13 -2.77 -9.98 11.15
N SER A 14 -3.48 -11.09 11.21
CA SER A 14 -3.00 -12.33 11.80
C SER A 14 -2.46 -13.24 10.73
N SER A 15 -1.14 -13.35 10.64
CA SER A 15 -0.47 -14.17 9.65
C SER A 15 0.09 -15.47 10.25
N TYR A 16 -0.10 -16.56 9.53
CA TYR A 16 0.35 -17.90 9.88
C TYR A 16 1.25 -18.43 8.78
N VAL A 17 2.52 -18.62 9.10
CA VAL A 17 3.51 -19.18 8.17
C VAL A 17 3.49 -20.70 8.31
N LEU A 18 3.10 -21.39 7.26
CA LEU A 18 3.01 -22.84 7.23
C LEU A 18 4.41 -23.47 7.15
N ALA A 19 4.57 -24.64 7.77
CA ALA A 19 5.83 -25.41 7.67
C ALA A 19 6.03 -26.04 6.29
N GLY A 20 4.94 -26.25 5.55
CA GLY A 20 4.88 -26.82 4.21
C GLY A 20 4.03 -26.03 3.25
N ASP A 21 3.51 -26.71 2.26
CA ASP A 21 2.56 -26.18 1.30
C ASP A 21 1.16 -26.05 1.95
N PHE A 22 0.25 -25.33 1.30
CA PHE A 22 -1.13 -25.22 1.75
C PHE A 22 -1.75 -26.64 1.81
N PRO A 23 -2.35 -27.04 2.94
CA PRO A 23 -2.85 -28.39 3.11
C PRO A 23 -4.02 -28.68 2.17
N GLU A 24 -4.13 -29.93 1.74
CA GLU A 24 -5.31 -30.41 1.02
C GLU A 24 -6.55 -30.40 1.95
N LEU A 25 -7.74 -30.45 1.33
CA LEU A 25 -8.99 -30.55 2.10
C LEU A 25 -8.98 -31.80 2.99
N ASP A 26 -9.54 -31.66 4.20
CA ASP A 26 -9.63 -32.72 5.20
C ASP A 26 -8.28 -33.25 5.72
N THR A 27 -7.20 -32.45 5.57
CA THR A 27 -5.88 -32.79 6.09
C THR A 27 -5.40 -31.77 7.14
N TYR A 28 -4.34 -32.11 7.88
CA TYR A 28 -3.70 -31.25 8.87
C TYR A 28 -2.55 -30.48 8.24
N GLY A 29 -2.46 -29.18 8.56
CA GLY A 29 -1.34 -28.32 8.22
C GLY A 29 -0.61 -27.82 9.47
N GLU A 30 0.72 -27.88 9.48
CA GLU A 30 1.54 -27.39 10.60
C GLU A 30 1.85 -25.91 10.42
N ILE A 31 1.68 -25.11 11.49
CA ILE A 31 2.07 -23.69 11.55
C ILE A 31 3.48 -23.63 12.16
N ARG A 32 4.42 -23.05 11.42
CA ARG A 32 5.79 -22.81 11.87
C ARG A 32 5.93 -21.55 12.72
N GLU A 33 5.27 -20.47 12.30
CA GLU A 33 5.34 -19.15 12.92
C GLU A 33 3.99 -18.45 12.77
N ASN A 34 3.64 -17.63 13.76
CA ASN A 34 2.46 -16.78 13.64
C ASN A 34 2.71 -15.38 14.23
N TYR A 35 2.03 -14.40 13.66
CA TYR A 35 2.14 -13.01 14.05
C TYR A 35 0.75 -12.35 14.01
N THR A 36 0.50 -11.40 14.92
CA THR A 36 -0.63 -10.47 14.79
C THR A 36 -0.06 -9.06 14.90
N LEU A 37 0.04 -8.39 13.76
CA LEU A 37 0.75 -7.12 13.58
C LEU A 37 -0.09 -6.14 12.77
N PRO A 38 0.26 -4.83 12.77
CA PRO A 38 -0.37 -3.87 11.87
C PRO A 38 -0.24 -4.29 10.41
N GLY A 39 -1.33 -4.18 9.70
CA GLY A 39 -1.48 -4.44 8.27
C GLY A 39 -2.41 -3.41 7.63
N GLY A 40 -2.92 -3.77 6.45
CA GLY A 40 -3.58 -2.83 5.56
C GLY A 40 -2.57 -1.96 4.81
N GLU A 41 -3.00 -1.42 3.70
CA GLU A 41 -2.15 -0.65 2.79
C GLU A 41 -1.53 0.57 3.48
N THR A 42 -2.34 1.34 4.21
CA THR A 42 -1.86 2.51 4.97
C THR A 42 -1.03 2.10 6.17
N GLY A 43 -1.43 1.06 6.92
CA GLY A 43 -0.68 0.60 8.09
C GLY A 43 0.72 0.11 7.73
N THR A 44 0.85 -0.73 6.71
CA THR A 44 2.13 -1.21 6.19
C THR A 44 2.97 -0.06 5.62
N CYS A 45 2.36 0.80 4.80
CA CYS A 45 3.01 1.98 4.21
C CYS A 45 3.61 2.90 5.29
N ALA A 46 2.86 3.15 6.37
CA ALA A 46 3.29 4.01 7.47
C ALA A 46 4.56 3.48 8.16
N VAL A 47 4.59 2.19 8.48
CA VAL A 47 5.75 1.55 9.11
C VAL A 47 6.99 1.62 8.22
N VAL A 48 6.83 1.35 6.92
CA VAL A 48 7.92 1.45 5.95
C VAL A 48 8.42 2.88 5.83
N LEU A 49 7.56 3.88 5.69
CA LEU A 49 7.96 5.28 5.59
C LEU A 49 8.66 5.78 6.87
N ARG A 50 8.24 5.31 8.04
CA ARG A 50 8.94 5.58 9.30
C ARG A 50 10.35 5.01 9.31
N SER A 51 10.54 3.78 8.83
CA SER A 51 11.88 3.17 8.72
C SER A 51 12.79 3.88 7.72
N LEU A 52 12.21 4.60 6.75
CA LEU A 52 12.92 5.48 5.82
C LEU A 52 13.18 6.89 6.38
N GLY A 53 12.80 7.15 7.64
CA GLY A 53 13.09 8.40 8.33
C GLY A 53 12.07 9.53 8.16
N CYS A 54 10.91 9.27 7.50
CA CYS A 54 9.85 10.27 7.36
C CYS A 54 9.04 10.42 8.66
N SER A 55 8.55 11.61 8.97
CA SER A 55 7.44 11.80 9.89
C SER A 55 6.14 11.42 9.18
N VAL A 56 5.32 10.57 9.82
CA VAL A 56 4.11 10.00 9.19
C VAL A 56 2.91 10.16 10.11
N LYS A 57 1.81 10.67 9.55
CA LYS A 57 0.49 10.68 10.17
C LYS A 57 -0.46 9.79 9.36
N ILE A 58 -1.28 9.00 10.06
CA ILE A 58 -2.29 8.13 9.43
C ILE A 58 -3.71 8.53 9.84
N ASP A 59 -4.64 8.35 8.89
CA ASP A 59 -6.08 8.55 9.05
C ASP A 59 -6.82 7.54 8.16
N GLY A 60 -8.12 7.36 8.36
CA GLY A 60 -8.93 6.49 7.51
C GLY A 60 -9.99 5.73 8.29
N ASN A 61 -9.93 4.39 8.30
CA ASN A 61 -10.94 3.58 8.96
C ASN A 61 -10.89 3.66 10.48
N TRP A 62 -12.07 3.59 11.06
CA TRP A 62 -12.23 3.47 12.51
C TRP A 62 -11.77 2.10 12.99
N GLN A 63 -11.29 2.10 14.21
CA GLN A 63 -10.84 0.90 14.89
C GLN A 63 -11.91 0.45 15.88
N GLY A 64 -11.92 -0.82 16.22
CA GLY A 64 -12.85 -1.39 17.18
C GLY A 64 -12.20 -1.80 18.48
N THR A 65 -13.01 -2.39 19.36
CA THR A 65 -12.62 -2.79 20.72
C THR A 65 -11.45 -3.77 20.76
N GLU A 66 -11.30 -4.63 19.74
CA GLU A 66 -10.21 -5.62 19.68
C GLU A 66 -8.96 -5.10 18.94
N THR A 67 -9.09 -4.02 18.16
CA THR A 67 -7.98 -3.53 17.31
C THR A 67 -7.36 -2.24 17.80
N TYR A 68 -8.14 -1.31 18.34
CA TYR A 68 -7.69 0.04 18.67
C TYR A 68 -6.47 0.08 19.59
N GLY A 69 -6.56 -0.55 20.75
CA GLY A 69 -5.49 -0.51 21.76
C GLY A 69 -4.17 -1.07 21.23
N ARG A 70 -4.25 -2.20 20.50
CA ARG A 70 -3.07 -2.84 19.90
C ARG A 70 -2.47 -2.00 18.76
N LEU A 71 -3.31 -1.44 17.89
CA LEU A 71 -2.83 -0.60 16.81
C LEU A 71 -2.19 0.69 17.33
N MET A 72 -2.80 1.35 18.34
CA MET A 72 -2.20 2.53 18.96
C MET A 72 -0.83 2.23 19.57
N GLU A 73 -0.70 1.07 20.26
CA GLU A 73 0.58 0.63 20.81
C GLU A 73 1.63 0.38 19.70
N TYR A 74 1.28 -0.38 18.67
CA TYR A 74 2.19 -0.68 17.57
C TYR A 74 2.60 0.56 16.79
N MET A 75 1.65 1.43 16.44
CA MET A 75 1.93 2.67 15.71
C MET A 75 2.79 3.62 16.56
N GLY A 76 2.51 3.73 17.86
CA GLY A 76 3.33 4.48 18.79
C GLY A 76 4.77 3.97 18.86
N ARG A 77 4.98 2.65 18.94
CA ARG A 77 6.32 2.03 18.91
C ARG A 77 7.06 2.29 17.60
N ALA A 78 6.34 2.29 16.49
CA ALA A 78 6.89 2.64 15.17
C ALA A 78 7.13 4.16 15.00
N GLY A 79 6.65 5.01 15.92
CA GLY A 79 6.73 6.46 15.84
C GLY A 79 5.79 7.07 14.81
N VAL A 80 4.70 6.39 14.47
CA VAL A 80 3.63 6.87 13.58
C VAL A 80 2.63 7.69 14.39
N ASP A 81 2.27 8.87 13.90
CA ASP A 81 1.16 9.65 14.46
C ASP A 81 -0.18 9.02 14.03
N ALA A 82 -0.79 8.28 14.94
CA ALA A 82 -2.10 7.65 14.77
C ALA A 82 -3.24 8.41 15.48
N SER A 83 -3.05 9.68 15.81
CA SER A 83 -4.00 10.51 16.57
C SER A 83 -5.36 10.71 15.86
N ARG A 84 -5.43 10.38 14.57
CA ARG A 84 -6.68 10.45 13.79
C ARG A 84 -7.46 9.14 13.76
N LEU A 85 -6.91 8.05 14.26
CA LEU A 85 -7.65 6.79 14.36
C LEU A 85 -8.72 6.91 15.46
N TYR A 86 -9.97 6.66 15.08
CA TYR A 86 -11.13 6.74 15.95
C TYR A 86 -11.49 5.35 16.50
N LEU A 87 -11.88 5.27 17.80
CA LEU A 87 -12.44 4.06 18.40
C LEU A 87 -13.95 4.06 18.26
N ASP A 88 -14.51 3.05 17.61
CA ASP A 88 -15.93 2.70 17.64
C ASP A 88 -16.14 1.55 18.63
N GLU A 89 -16.71 1.83 19.78
CA GLU A 89 -16.98 0.84 20.84
C GLU A 89 -18.07 -0.18 20.44
N THR A 90 -18.81 0.09 19.37
CA THR A 90 -19.86 -0.81 18.84
C THR A 90 -19.34 -1.81 17.81
N PHE A 91 -18.04 -1.78 17.54
CA PHE A 91 -17.38 -2.55 16.50
C PHE A 91 -16.16 -3.33 17.06
N GLU A 92 -15.96 -4.55 16.60
CA GLU A 92 -14.79 -5.35 17.02
C GLU A 92 -13.47 -4.83 16.41
N GLY A 93 -13.55 -4.22 15.24
CA GLY A 93 -12.40 -3.79 14.47
C GLY A 93 -12.18 -4.63 13.21
N LEU A 94 -11.52 -4.03 12.22
CA LEU A 94 -11.20 -4.72 10.98
C LEU A 94 -9.93 -5.56 11.17
N GLN A 95 -10.06 -6.85 10.90
CA GLN A 95 -9.00 -7.83 11.01
C GLN A 95 -9.01 -8.74 9.79
N ASP A 96 -7.84 -9.28 9.46
CA ASP A 96 -7.70 -10.36 8.50
C ASP A 96 -6.85 -11.51 9.04
N VAL A 97 -6.95 -12.65 8.37
CA VAL A 97 -6.11 -13.83 8.57
C VAL A 97 -5.41 -14.14 7.26
N VAL A 98 -4.09 -14.28 7.32
CA VAL A 98 -3.29 -14.59 6.14
C VAL A 98 -2.52 -15.89 6.37
N LEU A 99 -2.77 -16.88 5.53
CA LEU A 99 -1.98 -18.10 5.48
C LEU A 99 -0.88 -17.95 4.43
N ILE A 100 0.36 -18.23 4.82
CA ILE A 100 1.56 -18.05 3.99
C ILE A 100 2.23 -19.41 3.86
N ASP A 101 2.30 -19.94 2.66
CA ASP A 101 3.06 -21.13 2.32
C ASP A 101 4.36 -20.78 1.56
N ARG A 102 5.06 -21.78 1.01
CA ARG A 102 6.32 -21.59 0.27
C ARG A 102 6.13 -20.86 -1.07
N HIS A 103 4.91 -20.82 -1.61
CA HIS A 103 4.63 -20.40 -2.98
C HIS A 103 3.68 -19.20 -3.05
N SER A 104 2.82 -19.05 -2.02
CA SER A 104 1.69 -18.14 -2.08
C SER A 104 1.29 -17.57 -0.72
N ARG A 105 0.35 -16.66 -0.76
CA ARG A 105 -0.40 -16.21 0.40
C ARG A 105 -1.89 -16.23 0.09
N THR A 106 -2.70 -16.61 1.07
CA THR A 106 -4.16 -16.56 0.99
C THR A 106 -4.69 -15.75 2.15
N ALA A 107 -5.41 -14.66 1.85
CA ALA A 107 -5.98 -13.77 2.84
C ALA A 107 -7.49 -14.01 2.99
N PHE A 108 -7.95 -13.97 4.24
CA PHE A 108 -9.34 -14.06 4.64
C PHE A 108 -9.70 -12.86 5.50
N GLY A 109 -10.79 -12.17 5.17
CA GLY A 109 -11.26 -11.02 5.93
C GLY A 109 -12.75 -10.82 5.79
N LYS A 110 -13.30 -9.93 6.60
CA LYS A 110 -14.72 -9.54 6.57
C LYS A 110 -14.95 -8.25 5.75
N PHE A 111 -14.13 -8.01 4.70
CA PHE A 111 -14.14 -6.76 3.94
C PHE A 111 -15.48 -6.48 3.24
N GLN A 112 -16.10 -7.51 2.65
CA GLN A 112 -17.41 -7.34 2.01
C GLN A 112 -18.49 -6.91 3.02
N ALA A 113 -18.51 -7.50 4.21
CA ALA A 113 -19.40 -7.10 5.29
C ALA A 113 -19.08 -5.67 5.76
N TYR A 114 -17.81 -5.34 5.93
CA TYR A 114 -17.37 -4.02 6.37
C TYR A 114 -17.82 -2.89 5.41
N PHE A 115 -17.57 -3.05 4.11
CA PHE A 115 -17.95 -2.05 3.10
C PHE A 115 -19.45 -2.09 2.74
N GLY A 116 -20.13 -3.21 2.97
CA GLY A 116 -21.57 -3.38 2.74
C GLY A 116 -22.45 -2.96 3.92
N ASP A 117 -21.85 -2.62 5.08
CA ASP A 117 -22.61 -2.15 6.25
C ASP A 117 -23.28 -0.78 5.98
N ALA A 118 -24.46 -0.59 6.55
CA ALA A 118 -25.13 0.70 6.54
C ALA A 118 -24.37 1.80 7.32
N VAL A 119 -23.60 1.39 8.33
CA VAL A 119 -22.75 2.29 9.12
C VAL A 119 -21.37 2.36 8.49
N LYS A 120 -21.03 3.54 7.98
CA LYS A 120 -19.68 3.82 7.49
C LYS A 120 -18.72 3.99 8.68
N ARG A 121 -17.65 3.20 8.71
CA ARG A 121 -16.65 3.23 9.79
C ARG A 121 -15.31 3.77 9.32
N TRP A 122 -15.32 4.94 8.69
CA TRP A 122 -14.13 5.70 8.31
C TRP A 122 -14.38 7.19 8.38
N SER A 123 -13.33 7.93 8.68
CA SER A 123 -13.36 9.37 8.86
C SER A 123 -13.43 10.12 7.53
N GLU A 124 -13.96 11.32 7.55
CA GLU A 124 -13.73 12.29 6.47
C GLU A 124 -12.24 12.72 6.49
N PRO A 125 -11.56 12.82 5.36
CA PRO A 125 -10.20 13.35 5.33
C PRO A 125 -10.20 14.81 5.75
N ARG A 126 -9.17 15.21 6.47
CA ARG A 126 -9.08 16.59 6.98
C ARG A 126 -8.20 17.44 6.09
N ARG A 127 -8.76 18.57 5.65
CA ARG A 127 -8.06 19.52 4.78
C ARG A 127 -6.76 20.02 5.42
N GLU A 128 -6.79 20.30 6.74
CA GLU A 128 -5.62 20.75 7.49
C GLU A 128 -4.48 19.73 7.52
N ASP A 129 -4.78 18.42 7.58
CA ASP A 129 -3.74 17.37 7.57
C ASP A 129 -3.12 17.22 6.17
N VAL A 130 -3.91 17.41 5.11
CA VAL A 130 -3.40 17.47 3.73
C VAL A 130 -2.53 18.72 3.53
N GLU A 131 -2.95 19.86 4.06
CA GLU A 131 -2.20 21.14 3.96
C GLU A 131 -0.86 21.06 4.69
N ASP A 132 -0.81 20.43 5.86
CA ASP A 132 0.40 20.27 6.68
C ASP A 132 1.41 19.28 6.09
N ALA A 133 0.96 18.34 5.27
CA ALA A 133 1.83 17.31 4.68
C ALA A 133 2.62 17.82 3.47
N ALA A 134 3.85 17.29 3.31
CA ALA A 134 4.63 17.52 2.09
C ALA A 134 4.13 16.64 0.93
N VAL A 135 3.81 15.37 1.20
CA VAL A 135 3.23 14.41 0.24
C VAL A 135 2.13 13.60 0.91
N VAL A 136 1.12 13.22 0.14
CA VAL A 136 -0.01 12.43 0.61
C VAL A 136 -0.01 11.04 -0.03
N GLY A 137 -0.34 10.00 0.75
CA GLY A 137 -0.67 8.67 0.21
C GLY A 137 -2.15 8.39 0.40
N ILE A 138 -2.84 7.97 -0.65
CA ILE A 138 -4.29 7.75 -0.61
C ILE A 138 -4.62 6.33 -1.07
N ASP A 139 -5.38 5.58 -0.25
CA ASP A 139 -5.97 4.30 -0.66
C ASP A 139 -7.35 4.54 -1.29
N PRO A 140 -7.76 3.76 -2.30
CA PRO A 140 -9.02 3.99 -3.01
C PRO A 140 -10.27 3.50 -2.27
N PHE A 141 -10.12 2.83 -1.13
CA PHE A 141 -11.17 2.02 -0.50
C PHE A 141 -12.34 2.80 0.08
N PHE A 142 -12.15 4.07 0.45
CA PHE A 142 -13.21 4.87 1.09
C PHE A 142 -13.99 5.72 0.09
N PHE A 143 -14.02 5.31 -1.17
CA PHE A 143 -14.89 5.87 -2.22
C PHE A 143 -14.84 7.40 -2.28
N ALA A 144 -15.97 8.06 -1.92
CA ALA A 144 -16.09 9.52 -1.96
C ALA A 144 -15.08 10.22 -1.05
N GLN A 145 -14.72 9.64 0.10
CA GLN A 145 -13.78 10.23 1.04
C GLN A 145 -12.34 10.14 0.50
N SER A 146 -11.95 9.03 -0.11
CA SER A 146 -10.66 8.95 -0.82
C SER A 146 -10.58 9.98 -1.96
N THR A 147 -11.66 10.13 -2.72
CA THR A 147 -11.79 11.17 -3.76
C THR A 147 -11.70 12.58 -3.16
N GLN A 148 -12.31 12.81 -2.00
CA GLN A 148 -12.24 14.11 -1.32
C GLN A 148 -10.81 14.46 -0.87
N ALA A 149 -10.04 13.47 -0.39
CA ALA A 149 -8.61 13.65 -0.08
C ALA A 149 -7.81 14.08 -1.32
N ALA A 150 -8.06 13.43 -2.48
CA ALA A 150 -7.44 13.79 -3.75
C ALA A 150 -7.83 15.21 -4.21
N ARG A 151 -9.08 15.62 -4.02
CA ARG A 151 -9.54 16.99 -4.32
C ARG A 151 -8.83 18.03 -3.45
N TYR A 152 -8.65 17.75 -2.15
CA TYR A 152 -7.86 18.63 -1.27
C TYR A 152 -6.41 18.73 -1.74
N CYS A 153 -5.78 17.60 -2.14
CA CYS A 153 -4.44 17.65 -2.72
C CYS A 153 -4.38 18.56 -3.95
N ARG A 154 -5.32 18.42 -4.89
CA ARG A 154 -5.40 19.26 -6.08
C ARG A 154 -5.57 20.74 -5.76
N GLU A 155 -6.51 21.07 -4.86
CA GLU A 155 -6.80 22.47 -4.45
C GLU A 155 -5.60 23.15 -3.77
N LEU A 156 -4.84 22.37 -2.99
CA LEU A 156 -3.69 22.83 -2.22
C LEU A 156 -2.35 22.69 -2.98
N GLY A 157 -2.38 22.19 -4.22
CA GLY A 157 -1.17 21.94 -4.99
C GLY A 157 -0.25 20.86 -4.41
N LYS A 158 -0.81 19.90 -3.65
CA LYS A 158 -0.06 18.79 -3.02
C LYS A 158 0.05 17.62 -3.95
N LYS A 159 1.25 17.02 -4.01
CA LYS A 159 1.46 15.74 -4.71
C LYS A 159 0.88 14.60 -3.88
N TYR A 160 0.27 13.62 -4.54
CA TYR A 160 -0.11 12.38 -3.88
C TYR A 160 0.17 11.14 -4.72
N VAL A 161 0.33 10.02 -4.02
CA VAL A 161 0.49 8.68 -4.59
C VAL A 161 -0.72 7.85 -4.23
N THR A 162 -1.26 7.12 -5.19
CA THR A 162 -2.36 6.17 -5.00
C THR A 162 -2.04 4.81 -5.62
N ILE A 163 -2.87 3.82 -5.32
CA ILE A 163 -2.78 2.46 -5.86
C ILE A 163 -4.14 2.00 -6.35
N ASP A 164 -4.15 1.03 -7.24
CA ASP A 164 -5.31 0.19 -7.58
C ASP A 164 -6.63 0.96 -7.74
N CYS A 165 -6.60 2.12 -8.37
CA CYS A 165 -7.78 2.88 -8.74
C CYS A 165 -8.05 2.78 -10.25
N ARG A 166 -9.31 2.94 -10.67
CA ARG A 166 -9.71 2.88 -12.07
C ARG A 166 -9.14 4.05 -12.86
N HIS A 167 -8.89 3.82 -14.17
CA HIS A 167 -8.36 4.87 -15.07
C HIS A 167 -9.28 6.09 -15.17
N ASP A 168 -10.60 5.91 -15.03
CA ASP A 168 -11.64 6.94 -15.16
C ASP A 168 -11.99 7.61 -13.82
N SER A 169 -11.25 7.32 -12.75
CA SER A 169 -11.47 7.90 -11.42
C SER A 169 -10.72 9.24 -11.24
N GLU A 170 -11.27 10.14 -10.40
CA GLU A 170 -10.57 11.35 -9.99
C GLU A 170 -9.27 11.03 -9.23
N LEU A 171 -9.19 9.88 -8.54
CA LEU A 171 -7.96 9.41 -7.89
C LEU A 171 -6.84 9.17 -8.91
N ASN A 172 -7.14 8.64 -10.10
CA ASN A 172 -6.14 8.56 -11.17
C ASN A 172 -5.85 9.93 -11.80
N ALA A 173 -6.89 10.74 -12.03
CA ALA A 173 -6.79 11.98 -12.80
C ALA A 173 -5.81 12.99 -12.19
N PHE A 174 -5.69 13.05 -10.87
CA PHE A 174 -4.89 14.05 -10.16
C PHE A 174 -3.65 13.47 -9.46
N ALA A 175 -3.43 12.16 -9.51
CA ALA A 175 -2.29 11.52 -8.88
C ALA A 175 -0.96 11.96 -9.50
N GLU A 176 0.06 12.19 -8.67
CA GLU A 176 1.45 12.29 -9.13
C GLU A 176 1.97 10.91 -9.55
N VAL A 177 1.59 9.87 -8.79
CA VAL A 177 1.88 8.47 -9.13
C VAL A 177 0.66 7.61 -8.85
N ASN A 178 0.26 6.77 -9.82
CA ASN A 178 -0.70 5.69 -9.63
C ASN A 178 -0.02 4.35 -9.93
N ALA A 179 0.13 3.50 -8.92
CA ALA A 179 0.64 2.14 -9.06
C ALA A 179 -0.53 1.15 -9.13
N VAL A 180 -0.66 0.41 -10.24
CA VAL A 180 -1.76 -0.52 -10.49
C VAL A 180 -1.22 -1.94 -10.51
N SER A 181 -1.76 -2.79 -9.66
CA SER A 181 -1.32 -4.17 -9.51
C SER A 181 -1.90 -5.09 -10.59
N ASN A 182 -1.18 -6.17 -10.90
CA ASN A 182 -1.68 -7.23 -11.77
C ASN A 182 -2.99 -7.85 -11.24
N GLU A 183 -3.14 -7.90 -9.91
CA GLU A 183 -4.36 -8.41 -9.27
C GLU A 183 -5.55 -7.51 -9.61
N PHE A 184 -5.41 -6.20 -9.42
CA PHE A 184 -6.43 -5.23 -9.77
C PHE A 184 -6.77 -5.24 -11.27
N ILE A 185 -5.74 -5.33 -12.13
CA ILE A 185 -5.93 -5.41 -13.58
C ILE A 185 -6.75 -6.65 -13.95
N ASN A 186 -6.38 -7.82 -13.44
CA ASN A 186 -7.09 -9.07 -13.75
C ASN A 186 -8.54 -9.06 -13.27
N GLN A 187 -8.83 -8.42 -12.14
CA GLN A 187 -10.18 -8.32 -11.59
C GLN A 187 -11.08 -7.32 -12.33
N ASN A 188 -10.52 -6.18 -12.75
CA ASN A 188 -11.30 -5.06 -13.28
C ASN A 188 -11.26 -4.93 -14.82
N TYR A 189 -10.23 -5.52 -15.44
CA TYR A 189 -9.95 -5.43 -16.89
C TYR A 189 -9.54 -6.80 -17.47
N PRO A 190 -10.31 -7.87 -17.23
CA PRO A 190 -9.91 -9.21 -17.65
C PRO A 190 -9.80 -9.32 -19.18
N GLY A 191 -8.65 -9.81 -19.65
CA GLY A 191 -8.41 -10.05 -21.07
C GLY A 191 -8.09 -8.82 -21.90
N GLU A 192 -7.96 -7.63 -21.30
CA GLU A 192 -7.59 -6.45 -22.05
C GLU A 192 -6.09 -6.43 -22.42
N ASP A 193 -5.76 -5.78 -23.55
CA ASP A 193 -4.38 -5.53 -23.90
C ASP A 193 -3.72 -4.57 -22.91
N ILE A 194 -2.62 -5.00 -22.31
CA ILE A 194 -1.94 -4.28 -21.23
C ILE A 194 -1.39 -2.92 -21.67
N ARG A 195 -0.89 -2.81 -22.93
CA ARG A 195 -0.34 -1.54 -23.41
C ARG A 195 -1.44 -0.54 -23.72
N GLU A 196 -2.54 -1.01 -24.30
CA GLU A 196 -3.74 -0.19 -24.54
C GLU A 196 -4.39 0.27 -23.22
N LEU A 197 -4.49 -0.63 -22.23
CA LEU A 197 -4.98 -0.27 -20.90
C LEU A 197 -4.05 0.77 -20.25
N HIS A 198 -2.73 0.58 -20.30
CA HIS A 198 -1.78 1.55 -19.76
C HIS A 198 -1.93 2.92 -20.43
N ARG A 199 -2.11 2.96 -21.76
CA ARG A 199 -2.36 4.20 -22.49
C ARG A 199 -3.63 4.91 -21.99
N ARG A 200 -4.73 4.19 -21.80
CA ARG A 200 -5.96 4.79 -21.23
C ARG A 200 -5.74 5.40 -19.85
N TYR A 201 -4.94 4.74 -18.99
CA TYR A 201 -4.57 5.29 -17.70
C TYR A 201 -3.76 6.58 -17.84
N THR A 202 -2.73 6.58 -18.67
CA THR A 202 -1.87 7.75 -18.87
C THR A 202 -2.59 8.90 -19.57
N ASP A 203 -3.51 8.63 -20.50
CA ASP A 203 -4.33 9.65 -21.15
C ASP A 203 -5.26 10.37 -20.16
N ALA A 204 -5.66 9.70 -19.09
CA ALA A 204 -6.55 10.23 -18.07
C ALA A 204 -5.85 11.03 -16.96
N THR A 205 -4.52 11.02 -16.88
CA THR A 205 -3.76 11.72 -15.83
C THR A 205 -2.57 12.49 -16.38
N GLY A 206 -2.06 13.48 -15.64
CA GLY A 206 -0.74 14.10 -15.87
C GLY A 206 0.40 13.40 -15.14
N GLY A 207 0.07 12.48 -14.24
CA GLY A 207 1.03 11.77 -13.38
C GLY A 207 1.70 10.57 -14.03
N LEU A 208 2.55 9.92 -13.25
CA LEU A 208 3.22 8.67 -13.60
C LEU A 208 2.29 7.49 -13.32
N VAL A 209 2.05 6.66 -14.32
CA VAL A 209 1.32 5.38 -14.17
C VAL A 209 2.30 4.23 -14.20
N ILE A 210 2.20 3.33 -13.22
CA ILE A 210 3.06 2.16 -13.08
C ILE A 210 2.19 0.91 -12.97
N PHE A 211 2.31 -0.03 -13.91
CA PHE A 211 1.68 -1.34 -13.81
C PHE A 211 2.69 -2.35 -13.27
N THR A 212 2.35 -3.04 -12.18
CA THR A 212 3.22 -4.01 -11.52
C THR A 212 2.74 -5.44 -11.75
N PHE A 213 3.67 -6.37 -12.02
CA PHE A 213 3.39 -7.77 -12.36
C PHE A 213 4.21 -8.75 -11.53
N GLY A 214 4.44 -8.41 -10.25
CA GLY A 214 5.26 -9.21 -9.34
C GLY A 214 6.71 -9.32 -9.82
N VAL A 215 7.16 -10.54 -10.10
CA VAL A 215 8.54 -10.79 -10.57
C VAL A 215 8.76 -10.47 -12.05
N LYS A 216 7.69 -10.22 -12.81
CA LYS A 216 7.79 -9.85 -14.23
C LYS A 216 8.06 -8.36 -14.37
N ASN A 217 8.51 -7.96 -15.57
CA ASN A 217 8.76 -6.56 -15.88
C ASN A 217 7.51 -5.71 -15.64
N LEU A 218 7.67 -4.65 -14.87
CA LEU A 218 6.67 -3.61 -14.73
C LEU A 218 6.67 -2.70 -15.99
N LEU A 219 5.55 -2.00 -16.18
CA LEU A 219 5.35 -1.06 -17.27
C LEU A 219 5.08 0.32 -16.65
N TYR A 220 5.71 1.39 -17.16
CA TYR A 220 5.51 2.72 -16.62
C TYR A 220 5.60 3.80 -17.68
N GLY A 221 4.94 4.93 -17.48
CA GLY A 221 4.98 6.07 -18.36
C GLY A 221 4.04 7.19 -17.98
N ARG A 222 4.13 8.28 -18.72
CA ARG A 222 3.25 9.45 -18.62
C ARG A 222 2.49 9.66 -19.93
N ARG A 223 1.49 10.52 -19.91
CA ARG A 223 0.70 10.90 -21.09
C ARG A 223 1.59 11.28 -22.29
N GLY A 224 1.25 10.74 -23.45
CA GLY A 224 1.95 11.02 -24.72
C GLY A 224 3.34 10.39 -24.85
N GLN A 225 3.73 9.52 -23.91
CA GLN A 225 4.99 8.78 -24.00
C GLN A 225 4.71 7.29 -24.27
N GLU A 226 5.60 6.68 -25.05
CA GLU A 226 5.62 5.21 -25.16
C GLU A 226 5.94 4.60 -23.79
N PRO A 227 5.17 3.59 -23.34
CA PRO A 227 5.40 2.97 -22.04
C PRO A 227 6.76 2.26 -22.00
N LYS A 228 7.53 2.58 -20.96
CA LYS A 228 8.84 1.98 -20.68
C LYS A 228 8.66 0.73 -19.84
N SER A 229 9.61 -0.19 -19.94
CA SER A 229 9.67 -1.41 -19.15
C SER A 229 10.83 -1.36 -18.17
N PHE A 230 10.61 -1.87 -16.96
CA PHE A 230 11.66 -2.02 -15.95
C PHE A 230 11.60 -3.41 -15.34
N SER A 231 12.73 -4.12 -15.28
CA SER A 231 12.80 -5.43 -14.61
C SER A 231 12.92 -5.22 -13.10
N PRO A 232 12.08 -5.85 -12.27
CA PRO A 232 12.22 -5.79 -10.82
C PRO A 232 13.56 -6.33 -10.34
N TYR A 233 13.98 -5.90 -9.15
CA TYR A 233 15.16 -6.46 -8.51
C TYR A 233 14.88 -7.88 -8.04
N LYS A 234 15.83 -8.80 -8.33
CA LYS A 234 15.73 -10.20 -7.92
C LYS A 234 16.28 -10.37 -6.52
N VAL A 235 15.49 -10.97 -5.66
CA VAL A 235 15.88 -11.36 -4.30
C VAL A 235 15.39 -12.78 -4.01
N GLU A 236 15.98 -13.43 -3.04
CA GLU A 236 15.41 -14.63 -2.46
C GLU A 236 14.22 -14.23 -1.60
N ALA A 237 13.01 -14.56 -2.07
CA ALA A 237 11.79 -14.13 -1.41
C ALA A 237 11.45 -15.05 -0.22
N VAL A 238 11.30 -14.45 0.96
CA VAL A 238 10.79 -15.12 2.18
C VAL A 238 9.25 -15.01 2.22
N SER A 239 8.70 -13.86 1.84
CA SER A 239 7.26 -13.62 1.75
C SER A 239 6.98 -12.48 0.79
N THR A 240 5.85 -12.55 0.08
CA THR A 240 5.37 -11.44 -0.78
C THR A 240 4.26 -10.62 -0.12
N LEU A 241 3.89 -10.92 1.13
CA LEU A 241 2.87 -10.16 1.87
C LEU A 241 3.35 -8.74 2.12
N GLY A 242 2.53 -7.75 1.73
CA GLY A 242 2.84 -6.33 1.87
C GLY A 242 3.84 -5.77 0.85
N ALA A 243 4.23 -6.55 -0.19
CA ALA A 243 5.12 -6.07 -1.24
C ALA A 243 4.51 -4.90 -2.03
N GLY A 244 3.21 -4.95 -2.33
CA GLY A 244 2.46 -3.87 -2.98
C GLY A 244 2.43 -2.60 -2.15
N ASP A 245 2.13 -2.73 -0.86
CA ASP A 245 2.10 -1.62 0.10
C ASP A 245 3.48 -0.99 0.26
N THR A 246 4.52 -1.84 0.27
CA THR A 246 5.90 -1.37 0.33
C THR A 246 6.33 -0.68 -0.97
N PHE A 247 5.85 -1.16 -2.13
CA PHE A 247 6.04 -0.47 -3.41
C PHE A 247 5.41 0.93 -3.37
N LYS A 248 4.18 1.04 -2.87
CA LYS A 248 3.51 2.34 -2.65
C LYS A 248 4.31 3.23 -1.70
N ALA A 249 4.76 2.70 -0.56
CA ALA A 249 5.59 3.45 0.39
C ALA A 249 6.88 3.96 -0.26
N GLY A 250 7.54 3.12 -1.07
CA GLY A 250 8.71 3.50 -1.85
C GLY A 250 8.41 4.60 -2.87
N ALA A 251 7.26 4.54 -3.54
CA ALA A 251 6.83 5.58 -4.47
C ALA A 251 6.51 6.91 -3.75
N VAL A 252 5.83 6.86 -2.58
CA VAL A 252 5.59 8.04 -1.72
C VAL A 252 6.91 8.68 -1.30
N TYR A 253 7.87 7.87 -0.83
CA TYR A 253 9.20 8.36 -0.45
C TYR A 253 9.94 8.99 -1.62
N ALA A 254 9.91 8.36 -2.79
CA ALA A 254 10.57 8.86 -3.99
C ALA A 254 9.97 10.21 -4.46
N VAL A 255 8.64 10.36 -4.41
CA VAL A 255 7.95 11.63 -4.67
C VAL A 255 8.33 12.70 -3.63
N PHE A 256 8.40 12.32 -2.35
CA PHE A 256 8.86 13.22 -1.27
C PHE A 256 10.30 13.70 -1.47
N LYS A 257 11.16 12.87 -2.08
CA LYS A 257 12.55 13.20 -2.43
C LYS A 257 12.71 13.82 -3.83
N ASP A 258 11.61 14.19 -4.50
CA ASP A 258 11.59 14.76 -5.85
C ASP A 258 12.41 13.95 -6.88
N MET A 259 12.36 12.61 -6.79
CA MET A 259 13.02 11.74 -7.76
C MET A 259 12.30 11.80 -9.10
N ASP A 260 13.03 11.62 -10.20
CA ASP A 260 12.45 11.49 -11.54
C ASP A 260 11.67 10.16 -11.71
N ASP A 261 10.96 9.98 -12.81
CA ASP A 261 10.12 8.80 -13.07
C ASP A 261 10.90 7.48 -12.92
N LEU A 262 12.13 7.43 -13.43
CA LEU A 262 12.98 6.25 -13.31
C LEU A 262 13.43 6.04 -11.86
N GLY A 263 13.74 7.11 -11.16
CA GLY A 263 14.07 7.11 -9.73
C GLY A 263 12.92 6.55 -8.89
N VAL A 264 11.67 7.01 -9.13
CA VAL A 264 10.46 6.48 -8.47
C VAL A 264 10.34 4.98 -8.70
N VAL A 265 10.41 4.54 -9.95
CA VAL A 265 10.27 3.12 -10.31
C VAL A 265 11.38 2.26 -9.68
N ARG A 266 12.62 2.71 -9.74
CA ARG A 266 13.78 2.01 -9.16
C ARG A 266 13.67 1.89 -7.65
N PHE A 267 13.38 3.00 -6.98
CA PHE A 267 13.31 3.03 -5.52
C PHE A 267 12.13 2.20 -5.00
N ALA A 268 10.93 2.37 -5.57
CA ALA A 268 9.75 1.59 -5.19
C ALA A 268 9.94 0.08 -5.42
N SER A 269 10.54 -0.30 -6.56
CA SER A 269 10.84 -1.70 -6.86
C SER A 269 11.88 -2.30 -5.90
N ALA A 270 12.92 -1.55 -5.52
CA ALA A 270 13.93 -2.00 -4.58
C ALA A 270 13.38 -2.09 -3.15
N ALA A 271 12.50 -1.16 -2.74
CA ALA A 271 11.81 -1.22 -1.46
C ALA A 271 10.94 -2.48 -1.36
N ALA A 272 10.14 -2.77 -2.39
CA ALA A 272 9.34 -3.99 -2.45
C ALA A 272 10.20 -5.26 -2.42
N ALA A 273 11.31 -5.29 -3.15
CA ALA A 273 12.26 -6.40 -3.13
C ALA A 273 12.88 -6.58 -1.73
N SER A 274 13.26 -5.49 -1.06
CA SER A 274 13.74 -5.54 0.34
C SER A 274 12.70 -6.12 1.29
N ALA A 275 11.43 -5.73 1.16
CA ALA A 275 10.36 -6.30 1.97
C ALA A 275 10.14 -7.79 1.71
N CYS A 276 10.27 -8.23 0.45
CA CYS A 276 10.14 -9.66 0.11
C CYS A 276 11.26 -10.52 0.68
N SER A 277 12.44 -9.97 0.96
CA SER A 277 13.61 -10.73 1.45
C SER A 277 13.57 -11.00 2.96
N GLU A 278 12.67 -10.37 3.70
CA GLU A 278 12.52 -10.53 5.15
C GLU A 278 11.05 -10.48 5.57
N TYR A 279 10.70 -11.18 6.65
CA TYR A 279 9.33 -11.21 7.16
C TYR A 279 9.31 -11.29 8.70
N PRO A 280 8.33 -10.72 9.38
CA PRO A 280 7.30 -9.81 8.88
C PRO A 280 7.79 -8.35 8.76
N ILE A 281 7.17 -7.58 7.85
CA ILE A 281 7.58 -6.20 7.53
C ILE A 281 7.61 -5.27 8.76
N TYR A 282 6.63 -5.40 9.66
CA TYR A 282 6.58 -4.57 10.87
C TYR A 282 7.81 -4.73 11.77
N LEU A 283 8.33 -5.96 11.91
CA LEU A 283 9.51 -6.25 12.74
C LEU A 283 10.83 -6.05 11.98
N LYS A 284 10.79 -6.17 10.66
CA LYS A 284 11.96 -6.08 9.77
C LYS A 284 11.65 -5.19 8.57
N PRO A 285 11.34 -3.90 8.80
CA PRO A 285 11.00 -3.02 7.69
C PRO A 285 12.21 -2.77 6.78
N PRO A 286 11.98 -2.50 5.49
CA PRO A 286 13.02 -2.03 4.59
C PRO A 286 13.70 -0.77 5.15
N THR A 287 15.04 -0.71 5.09
CA THR A 287 15.80 0.48 5.46
C THR A 287 16.44 1.11 4.23
N LEU A 288 16.79 2.39 4.30
CA LEU A 288 17.48 3.08 3.20
C LEU A 288 18.74 2.32 2.76
N GLU A 289 19.54 1.86 3.71
CA GLU A 289 20.78 1.12 3.44
C GLU A 289 20.50 -0.17 2.64
N LYS A 290 19.45 -0.95 3.02
CA LYS A 290 19.08 -2.18 2.31
C LYS A 290 18.60 -1.87 0.90
N ILE A 291 17.77 -0.84 0.74
CA ILE A 291 17.23 -0.43 -0.54
C ILE A 291 18.35 0.03 -1.47
N GLU A 292 19.25 0.88 -1.00
CA GLU A 292 20.40 1.38 -1.76
C GLU A 292 21.37 0.25 -2.16
N ARG A 293 21.58 -0.72 -1.29
CA ARG A 293 22.37 -1.92 -1.59
C ARG A 293 21.73 -2.72 -2.73
N ILE A 294 20.39 -2.92 -2.70
CA ILE A 294 19.66 -3.59 -3.78
C ILE A 294 19.78 -2.79 -5.09
N ILE A 295 19.62 -1.48 -5.05
CA ILE A 295 19.77 -0.62 -6.23
C ILE A 295 21.18 -0.72 -6.82
N SER A 296 22.20 -0.78 -5.98
CA SER A 296 23.61 -0.81 -6.39
C SER A 296 24.09 -2.20 -6.84
N SER A 297 23.34 -3.24 -6.56
CA SER A 297 23.68 -4.63 -6.96
C SER A 297 23.39 -4.95 -8.42
N ARG A 298 22.88 -3.98 -9.20
CA ARG A 298 22.46 -4.14 -10.60
C ARG A 298 23.36 -3.40 -11.58
#